data_aa7b09c764503edb05e70275f75a2c0a
#
_entry.id   aa7b09c764503edb05e70275f75a2c0a
#
_cell.length_a   1.000
_cell.length_b   1.000
_cell.length_c   1.000
_cell.angle_alpha   90.00
_cell.angle_beta   90.00
_cell.angle_gamma   90.00
#
_symmetry.space_group_name_H-M   'P 1'
#
loop_
_entity.id
_entity.type
_entity.pdbx_description
1 polymer ?
#
loop_
_entity_poly.entity_id
_entity_poly.type
_entity_poly.pdbx_seq_one_letter_code
_entity_poly.pdbx_strand_id
1 'polypeptide(L)'
;MQALGRHIVLVLIVVASVLGLSRSARTQDQTSAPKPLNLTAGLVLTPEFCATIDKKHNEKFEVGKAACAQLEPALSKIFTKLTRVDDASKATDAQIVLQPRFSEVGGTEKAFAFSTRELVILVEWTVRDHDGKVLMLDTVQGTGKRHIGNAFTYKNNLKHIIEDSTQDMAEQSAQKIAAAPALVKLSSAPVQ
;
A
#
# COMPACT_ATOMS: atom_id res chain seq x y z
N MET A 1 7.98 -64.62 38.83
CA MET A 1 7.06 -63.66 38.27
C MET A 1 7.30 -62.29 38.89
N GLN A 2 8.31 -61.59 38.43
CA GLN A 2 8.59 -60.17 38.81
C GLN A 2 9.58 -59.65 37.80
N ALA A 3 9.15 -59.09 36.70
CA ALA A 3 9.97 -58.23 35.80
C ALA A 3 9.13 -57.71 34.61
N LEU A 4 8.02 -57.05 34.86
CA LEU A 4 7.26 -56.43 33.74
C LEU A 4 6.68 -55.04 34.12
N GLY A 5 7.22 -54.36 35.10
CA GLY A 5 6.64 -53.11 35.60
C GLY A 5 7.49 -51.85 35.48
N ARG A 6 8.67 -51.89 34.80
CA ARG A 6 9.63 -50.76 34.87
C ARG A 6 9.88 -49.99 33.55
N HIS A 7 9.24 -50.34 32.46
CA HIS A 7 9.51 -49.68 31.18
C HIS A 7 8.39 -48.76 30.62
N ILE A 8 7.29 -48.61 31.36
CA ILE A 8 6.15 -47.79 30.88
C ILE A 8 6.20 -46.34 31.41
N VAL A 9 7.04 -46.03 32.40
CA VAL A 9 7.08 -44.68 33.00
C VAL A 9 8.05 -43.72 32.26
N LEU A 10 8.92 -44.22 31.38
CA LEU A 10 9.99 -43.41 30.77
C LEU A 10 9.69 -42.86 29.40
N VAL A 11 8.53 -43.19 28.80
CA VAL A 11 8.14 -42.73 27.46
C VAL A 11 7.19 -41.53 27.50
N LEU A 12 6.64 -41.17 28.65
CA LEU A 12 5.65 -40.07 28.77
C LEU A 12 6.23 -38.70 29.10
N ILE A 13 7.52 -38.55 29.26
CA ILE A 13 8.17 -37.28 29.63
C ILE A 13 8.82 -36.56 28.43
N VAL A 14 8.97 -37.20 27.27
CA VAL A 14 9.68 -36.60 26.11
C VAL A 14 8.73 -35.94 25.09
N VAL A 15 7.43 -36.13 25.18
CA VAL A 15 6.47 -35.54 24.21
C VAL A 15 5.96 -34.16 24.60
N ALA A 16 6.24 -33.67 25.80
CA ALA A 16 5.75 -32.39 26.32
C ALA A 16 6.65 -31.17 26.00
N SER A 17 7.78 -31.36 25.31
CA SER A 17 8.80 -30.29 25.15
C SER A 17 8.88 -29.71 23.72
N VAL A 18 8.03 -30.10 22.77
CA VAL A 18 8.09 -29.61 21.38
C VAL A 18 6.90 -28.72 20.97
N LEU A 19 5.96 -28.47 21.89
CA LEU A 19 4.90 -27.45 21.69
C LEU A 19 5.32 -26.08 22.24
N GLY A 20 6.61 -25.75 22.19
CA GLY A 20 7.16 -24.43 22.45
C GLY A 20 6.90 -23.50 21.28
N LEU A 21 5.75 -22.84 21.30
CA LEU A 21 5.60 -21.40 21.08
C LEU A 21 6.46 -20.78 19.96
N SER A 22 6.24 -21.16 18.72
CA SER A 22 6.47 -20.21 17.61
C SER A 22 5.33 -19.18 17.59
N ARG A 23 5.20 -18.36 18.62
CA ARG A 23 4.65 -17.03 18.48
C ARG A 23 5.67 -16.28 17.62
N SER A 24 5.50 -16.31 16.30
CA SER A 24 6.04 -15.27 15.44
C SER A 24 5.50 -13.96 15.99
N ALA A 25 6.32 -13.32 16.84
CA ALA A 25 6.17 -11.91 17.12
C ALA A 25 6.24 -11.26 15.74
N ARG A 26 5.07 -10.95 15.14
CA ARG A 26 4.99 -9.88 14.16
C ARG A 26 5.50 -8.68 14.95
N THR A 27 6.77 -8.38 14.76
CA THR A 27 7.31 -7.06 15.00
C THR A 27 6.39 -6.16 14.18
N GLN A 28 5.44 -5.50 14.83
CA GLN A 28 4.87 -4.29 14.30
C GLN A 28 6.08 -3.37 14.20
N ASP A 29 6.71 -3.35 13.01
CA ASP A 29 7.54 -2.23 12.63
C ASP A 29 6.65 -1.02 12.89
N GLN A 30 6.97 -0.31 13.97
CA GLN A 30 6.41 1.00 14.24
C GLN A 30 6.89 1.83 13.05
N THR A 31 6.02 1.91 12.04
CA THR A 31 6.26 2.69 10.84
C THR A 31 6.35 4.13 11.31
N SER A 32 7.57 4.56 11.62
CA SER A 32 7.83 5.96 11.94
C SER A 32 7.33 6.79 10.79
N ALA A 33 6.63 7.89 11.10
CA ALA A 33 6.15 8.79 10.07
C ALA A 33 7.29 9.12 9.08
N PRO A 34 7.04 9.12 7.78
CA PRO A 34 8.07 9.36 6.78
C PRO A 34 8.71 10.73 7.01
N LYS A 35 10.05 10.79 6.92
CA LYS A 35 10.79 12.03 7.10
C LYS A 35 10.44 12.98 5.96
N PRO A 36 10.04 14.23 6.25
CA PRO A 36 9.78 15.22 5.21
C PRO A 36 11.02 15.47 4.33
N LEU A 37 10.77 15.62 3.04
CA LEU A 37 11.76 16.01 2.03
C LEU A 37 11.66 17.53 1.79
N ASN A 38 12.80 18.23 1.78
CA ASN A 38 12.85 19.65 1.42
C ASN A 38 12.84 19.81 -0.11
N LEU A 39 11.74 19.39 -0.74
CA LEU A 39 11.54 19.40 -2.19
C LEU A 39 10.15 19.94 -2.53
N THR A 40 10.07 20.61 -3.68
CA THR A 40 8.81 20.96 -4.34
C THR A 40 8.46 19.87 -5.36
N ALA A 41 7.22 19.37 -5.34
CA ALA A 41 6.80 18.28 -6.19
C ALA A 41 5.53 18.62 -7.00
N GLY A 42 5.49 18.20 -8.26
CA GLY A 42 4.31 18.14 -9.09
C GLY A 42 3.71 16.75 -9.08
N LEU A 43 2.47 16.59 -8.60
CA LEU A 43 1.75 15.32 -8.62
C LEU A 43 0.83 15.26 -9.84
N VAL A 44 1.17 14.42 -10.81
CA VAL A 44 0.40 14.25 -12.05
C VAL A 44 -0.73 13.25 -11.80
N LEU A 45 -1.96 13.75 -11.65
CA LEU A 45 -3.16 12.94 -11.56
C LEU A 45 -4.02 13.20 -12.80
N THR A 46 -3.76 12.41 -13.86
CA THR A 46 -4.50 12.57 -15.11
C THR A 46 -5.97 12.22 -14.95
N PRO A 47 -6.87 12.77 -15.79
CA PRO A 47 -8.29 12.40 -15.79
C PRO A 47 -8.49 10.89 -15.95
N GLU A 48 -7.69 10.22 -16.78
CA GLU A 48 -7.75 8.77 -17.02
C GLU A 48 -7.37 7.99 -15.76
N PHE A 49 -6.33 8.41 -15.03
CA PHE A 49 -5.95 7.81 -13.75
C PHE A 49 -7.10 7.92 -12.73
N CYS A 50 -7.66 9.12 -12.58
CA CYS A 50 -8.76 9.34 -11.63
C CYS A 50 -10.09 8.68 -12.06
N ALA A 51 -10.27 8.40 -13.34
CA ALA A 51 -11.44 7.71 -13.88
C ALA A 51 -11.29 6.18 -13.94
N THR A 52 -10.17 5.64 -13.46
CA THR A 52 -9.92 4.18 -13.49
C THR A 52 -10.99 3.43 -12.70
N ILE A 53 -11.62 2.48 -13.38
CA ILE A 53 -12.65 1.61 -12.81
C ILE A 53 -12.22 0.16 -13.03
N ASP A 54 -12.25 -0.64 -11.97
CA ASP A 54 -12.15 -2.09 -12.13
C ASP A 54 -13.50 -2.66 -12.59
N LYS A 55 -13.51 -3.34 -13.74
CA LYS A 55 -14.70 -3.96 -14.32
C LYS A 55 -14.78 -5.47 -14.10
N LYS A 56 -13.85 -6.02 -13.33
CA LYS A 56 -13.59 -7.45 -13.31
C LYS A 56 -14.77 -8.33 -12.85
N HIS A 57 -15.76 -7.74 -12.19
CA HIS A 57 -16.84 -8.54 -11.56
C HIS A 57 -18.24 -7.94 -11.76
N ASN A 58 -18.52 -7.33 -12.92
CA ASN A 58 -19.76 -6.58 -13.18
C ASN A 58 -20.02 -5.42 -12.19
N GLU A 59 -19.11 -5.17 -11.28
CA GLU A 59 -19.15 -4.10 -10.29
C GLU A 59 -18.17 -3.01 -10.72
N LYS A 60 -18.65 -1.79 -10.72
CA LYS A 60 -17.82 -0.64 -11.04
C LYS A 60 -17.12 -0.17 -9.77
N PHE A 61 -15.89 -0.61 -9.56
CA PHE A 61 -15.05 -0.07 -8.50
C PHE A 61 -14.41 1.23 -8.98
N GLU A 62 -14.79 2.36 -8.42
CA GLU A 62 -14.21 3.67 -8.70
C GLU A 62 -12.86 3.84 -7.98
N VAL A 63 -11.90 2.96 -8.28
CA VAL A 63 -10.60 2.91 -7.61
C VAL A 63 -9.80 4.19 -7.88
N GLY A 64 -9.83 4.69 -9.12
CA GLY A 64 -9.09 5.89 -9.50
C GLY A 64 -9.55 7.13 -8.72
N LYS A 65 -10.86 7.30 -8.55
CA LYS A 65 -11.42 8.41 -7.77
C LYS A 65 -10.98 8.37 -6.32
N ALA A 66 -11.04 7.18 -5.70
CA ALA A 66 -10.60 7.00 -4.32
C ALA A 66 -9.09 7.21 -4.18
N ALA A 67 -8.27 6.67 -5.10
CA ALA A 67 -6.83 6.88 -5.11
C ALA A 67 -6.44 8.35 -5.24
N CYS A 68 -7.07 9.11 -6.15
CA CYS A 68 -6.84 10.55 -6.30
C CYS A 68 -7.17 11.35 -5.03
N ALA A 69 -8.20 10.93 -4.29
CA ALA A 69 -8.56 11.58 -3.03
C ALA A 69 -7.58 11.27 -1.89
N GLN A 70 -6.89 10.12 -1.91
CA GLN A 70 -5.96 9.71 -0.84
C GLN A 70 -4.51 10.10 -1.12
N LEU A 71 -4.06 10.11 -2.38
CA LEU A 71 -2.67 10.38 -2.74
C LEU A 71 -2.22 11.80 -2.40
N GLU A 72 -3.02 12.81 -2.71
CA GLU A 72 -2.65 14.20 -2.46
C GLU A 72 -2.42 14.48 -0.96
N PRO A 73 -3.33 14.15 -0.03
CA PRO A 73 -3.10 14.38 1.40
C PRO A 73 -1.99 13.51 1.98
N ALA A 74 -1.75 12.30 1.47
CA ALA A 74 -0.65 11.46 1.93
C ALA A 74 0.72 12.03 1.53
N LEU A 75 0.87 12.44 0.27
CA LEU A 75 2.11 12.97 -0.27
C LEU A 75 2.39 14.40 0.20
N SER A 76 1.38 15.23 0.47
CA SER A 76 1.59 16.59 1.00
C SER A 76 2.31 16.61 2.34
N LYS A 77 2.31 15.50 3.08
CA LYS A 77 3.01 15.36 4.38
C LYS A 77 4.53 15.21 4.22
N ILE A 78 4.99 14.81 3.04
CA ILE A 78 6.41 14.50 2.81
C ILE A 78 7.13 15.53 1.93
N PHE A 79 6.43 16.48 1.33
CA PHE A 79 7.03 17.54 0.52
C PHE A 79 6.80 18.93 1.12
N THR A 80 7.76 19.85 0.92
CA THR A 80 7.59 21.25 1.34
C THR A 80 6.43 21.91 0.61
N LYS A 81 6.26 21.59 -0.68
CA LYS A 81 5.14 22.03 -1.50
C LYS A 81 4.77 20.90 -2.47
N LEU A 82 3.50 20.54 -2.50
CA LEU A 82 2.94 19.62 -3.48
C LEU A 82 1.91 20.37 -4.31
N THR A 83 2.03 20.30 -5.64
CA THR A 83 1.08 20.91 -6.57
C THR A 83 0.49 19.79 -7.43
N ARG A 84 -0.82 19.62 -7.38
CA ARG A 84 -1.52 18.69 -8.26
C ARG A 84 -1.66 19.29 -9.65
N VAL A 85 -1.34 18.50 -10.66
CA VAL A 85 -1.51 18.83 -12.09
C VAL A 85 -2.17 17.67 -12.83
N ASP A 86 -2.77 17.93 -13.97
CA ASP A 86 -3.37 16.92 -14.84
C ASP A 86 -2.41 16.44 -15.92
N ASP A 87 -1.32 17.19 -16.14
CA ASP A 87 -0.28 16.88 -17.12
C ASP A 87 1.10 17.27 -16.58
N ALA A 88 2.12 16.46 -16.89
CA ALA A 88 3.50 16.68 -16.41
C ALA A 88 4.09 18.01 -16.89
N SER A 89 3.71 18.50 -18.08
CA SER A 89 4.18 19.78 -18.61
C SER A 89 3.72 20.99 -17.81
N LYS A 90 2.69 20.85 -16.97
CA LYS A 90 2.17 21.89 -16.10
C LYS A 90 2.90 22.00 -14.73
N ALA A 91 3.80 21.07 -14.46
CA ALA A 91 4.57 21.04 -13.21
C ALA A 91 5.86 21.92 -13.29
N THR A 92 5.77 23.11 -13.88
CA THR A 92 6.93 23.95 -14.23
C THR A 92 7.75 24.44 -13.04
N ASP A 93 7.12 24.63 -11.87
CA ASP A 93 7.77 25.13 -10.65
C ASP A 93 8.22 24.00 -9.71
N ALA A 94 8.05 22.74 -10.14
CA ALA A 94 8.40 21.59 -9.33
C ALA A 94 9.83 21.13 -9.60
N GLN A 95 10.57 20.81 -8.53
CA GLN A 95 11.90 20.21 -8.63
C GLN A 95 11.82 18.75 -9.09
N ILE A 96 10.69 18.08 -8.76
CA ILE A 96 10.42 16.72 -9.17
C ILE A 96 8.98 16.57 -9.62
N VAL A 97 8.76 15.61 -10.51
CA VAL A 97 7.44 15.23 -11.01
C VAL A 97 7.14 13.79 -10.62
N LEU A 98 6.02 13.60 -9.95
CA LEU A 98 5.50 12.31 -9.49
C LEU A 98 4.38 11.86 -10.41
N GLN A 99 4.52 10.72 -11.05
CA GLN A 99 3.54 10.19 -11.99
C GLN A 99 3.14 8.77 -11.62
N PRO A 100 1.95 8.55 -11.02
CA PRO A 100 1.43 7.23 -10.75
C PRO A 100 0.73 6.63 -11.98
N ARG A 101 0.79 5.30 -12.10
CA ARG A 101 0.03 4.53 -13.08
C ARG A 101 -0.48 3.24 -12.42
N PHE A 102 -1.75 2.91 -12.58
CA PHE A 102 -2.21 1.58 -12.18
C PHE A 102 -1.58 0.51 -13.06
N SER A 103 -0.85 -0.41 -12.47
CA SER A 103 -0.35 -1.61 -13.14
C SER A 103 -1.30 -2.78 -12.99
N GLU A 104 -1.97 -2.88 -11.83
CA GLU A 104 -2.98 -3.89 -11.59
C GLU A 104 -4.02 -3.39 -10.59
N VAL A 105 -5.29 -3.75 -10.84
CA VAL A 105 -6.39 -3.64 -9.88
C VAL A 105 -7.06 -5.01 -9.88
N GLY A 106 -6.96 -5.72 -8.77
CA GLY A 106 -7.47 -7.08 -8.68
C GLY A 106 -8.02 -7.39 -7.30
N GLY A 107 -8.91 -8.37 -7.22
CA GLY A 107 -9.46 -8.83 -5.96
C GLY A 107 -9.63 -10.34 -5.95
N THR A 108 -9.59 -10.94 -4.78
CA THR A 108 -9.96 -12.35 -4.63
C THR A 108 -11.46 -12.48 -4.52
N GLU A 109 -12.07 -13.16 -5.49
CA GLU A 109 -13.45 -13.61 -5.37
C GLU A 109 -13.53 -14.92 -4.61
N LYS A 110 -14.23 -14.87 -3.48
CA LYS A 110 -14.99 -16.03 -3.02
C LYS A 110 -16.44 -15.57 -2.90
N ALA A 111 -17.25 -15.98 -3.88
CA ALA A 111 -18.60 -15.49 -4.09
C ALA A 111 -19.64 -16.06 -3.10
N PHE A 112 -19.27 -16.33 -1.87
CA PHE A 112 -20.20 -16.85 -0.87
C PHE A 112 -20.52 -15.77 0.17
N ALA A 113 -21.80 -15.67 0.55
CA ALA A 113 -22.19 -15.00 1.78
C ALA A 113 -21.27 -15.46 2.92
N PHE A 114 -20.83 -14.53 3.78
CA PHE A 114 -19.84 -14.77 4.86
C PHE A 114 -18.39 -14.99 4.42
N SER A 115 -18.00 -14.57 3.21
CA SER A 115 -16.60 -14.63 2.77
C SER A 115 -15.84 -13.33 3.09
N THR A 116 -14.53 -13.46 3.24
CA THR A 116 -13.63 -12.30 3.28
C THR A 116 -13.31 -11.90 1.85
N ARG A 117 -13.53 -10.63 1.52
CA ARG A 117 -13.07 -10.03 0.26
C ARG A 117 -11.81 -9.22 0.48
N GLU A 118 -10.96 -9.25 -0.51
CA GLU A 118 -9.72 -8.52 -0.54
C GLU A 118 -9.58 -7.82 -1.89
N LEU A 119 -9.21 -6.55 -1.88
CA LEU A 119 -8.84 -5.78 -3.05
C LEU A 119 -7.36 -5.44 -2.96
N VAL A 120 -6.62 -5.78 -4.00
CA VAL A 120 -5.21 -5.44 -4.17
C VAL A 120 -5.08 -4.44 -5.30
N ILE A 121 -4.36 -3.36 -5.06
CA ILE A 121 -4.08 -2.31 -6.03
C ILE A 121 -2.58 -2.21 -6.16
N LEU A 122 -2.06 -2.31 -7.39
CA LEU A 122 -0.66 -2.06 -7.70
C LEU A 122 -0.54 -0.75 -8.48
N VAL A 123 0.26 0.18 -7.95
CA VAL A 123 0.57 1.46 -8.58
C VAL A 123 2.06 1.55 -8.84
N GLU A 124 2.40 1.73 -10.08
CA GLU A 124 3.76 2.00 -10.55
C GLU A 124 4.02 3.50 -10.49
N TRP A 125 5.10 3.88 -9.82
CA TRP A 125 5.55 5.26 -9.68
C TRP A 125 6.72 5.54 -10.58
N THR A 126 6.60 6.57 -11.42
CA THR A 126 7.72 7.17 -12.12
C THR A 126 7.97 8.55 -11.50
N VAL A 127 9.16 8.75 -10.92
CA VAL A 127 9.59 10.04 -10.37
C VAL A 127 10.72 10.58 -11.23
N ARG A 128 10.58 11.80 -11.72
CA ARG A 128 11.56 12.48 -12.57
C ARG A 128 11.99 13.80 -11.95
N ASP A 129 13.21 14.25 -12.24
CA ASP A 129 13.59 15.64 -11.98
C ASP A 129 13.04 16.58 -13.08
N HIS A 130 13.33 17.87 -12.94
CA HIS A 130 12.89 18.91 -13.90
C HIS A 130 13.49 18.73 -15.30
N ASP A 131 14.64 18.04 -15.42
CA ASP A 131 15.29 17.71 -16.69
C ASP A 131 14.71 16.45 -17.35
N GLY A 132 13.73 15.80 -16.69
CA GLY A 132 13.10 14.58 -17.17
C GLY A 132 13.85 13.28 -16.85
N LYS A 133 14.96 13.35 -16.11
CA LYS A 133 15.74 12.20 -15.67
C LYS A 133 14.95 11.41 -14.63
N VAL A 134 14.86 10.09 -14.81
CA VAL A 134 14.20 9.21 -13.85
C VAL A 134 15.03 9.08 -12.58
N LEU A 135 14.46 9.48 -11.44
CA LEU A 135 15.03 9.37 -10.11
C LEU A 135 14.56 8.11 -9.38
N MET A 136 13.34 7.67 -9.66
CA MET A 136 12.73 6.48 -9.06
C MET A 136 11.76 5.85 -10.06
N LEU A 137 11.81 4.52 -10.13
CA LEU A 137 10.79 3.67 -10.76
C LEU A 137 10.52 2.53 -9.78
N ASP A 138 9.32 2.46 -9.21
CA ASP A 138 8.98 1.46 -8.22
C ASP A 138 7.47 1.18 -8.22
N THR A 139 7.09 0.01 -7.73
CA THR A 139 5.69 -0.39 -7.60
C THR A 139 5.29 -0.45 -6.13
N VAL A 140 4.13 0.11 -5.82
CA VAL A 140 3.53 0.11 -4.49
C VAL A 140 2.24 -0.69 -4.54
N GLN A 141 2.04 -1.51 -3.50
CA GLN A 141 0.83 -2.27 -3.32
C GLN A 141 -0.01 -1.65 -2.21
N GLY A 142 -1.31 -1.52 -2.44
CA GLY A 142 -2.30 -1.26 -1.41
C GLY A 142 -3.26 -2.43 -1.28
N THR A 143 -3.65 -2.74 -0.05
CA THR A 143 -4.53 -3.88 0.24
C THR A 143 -5.66 -3.45 1.16
N GLY A 144 -6.90 -3.73 0.75
CA GLY A 144 -8.10 -3.59 1.57
C GLY A 144 -8.77 -4.93 1.77
N LYS A 145 -9.19 -5.24 3.02
CA LYS A 145 -9.78 -6.53 3.35
C LYS A 145 -10.94 -6.38 4.31
N ARG A 146 -12.10 -6.95 3.95
CA ARG A 146 -13.31 -6.92 4.78
C ARG A 146 -14.04 -8.26 4.74
N HIS A 147 -14.63 -8.60 5.88
CA HIS A 147 -15.58 -9.71 5.96
C HIS A 147 -16.97 -9.24 5.55
N ILE A 148 -17.58 -9.92 4.60
CA ILE A 148 -18.91 -9.60 4.09
C ILE A 148 -19.93 -10.51 4.78
N GLY A 149 -20.66 -9.96 5.76
CA GLY A 149 -21.60 -10.72 6.58
C GLY A 149 -22.93 -11.03 5.88
N ASN A 150 -23.51 -10.07 5.14
CA ASN A 150 -24.81 -10.25 4.47
C ASN A 150 -24.98 -9.30 3.27
N ALA A 151 -26.01 -9.54 2.47
CA ALA A 151 -26.31 -8.76 1.26
C ALA A 151 -26.61 -7.27 1.55
N PHE A 152 -27.15 -6.91 2.73
CA PHE A 152 -27.51 -5.54 3.07
C PHE A 152 -26.29 -4.67 3.35
N THR A 153 -25.21 -5.25 3.87
CA THR A 153 -23.95 -4.53 4.17
C THR A 153 -22.98 -4.53 3.00
N TYR A 154 -23.29 -5.26 1.93
CA TYR A 154 -22.40 -5.50 0.80
C TYR A 154 -21.85 -4.22 0.16
N LYS A 155 -22.72 -3.28 -0.23
CA LYS A 155 -22.29 -2.02 -0.88
C LYS A 155 -21.39 -1.17 0.02
N ASN A 156 -21.72 -1.09 1.31
CA ASN A 156 -20.92 -0.34 2.27
C ASN A 156 -19.55 -0.99 2.50
N ASN A 157 -19.52 -2.32 2.65
CA ASN A 157 -18.26 -3.06 2.82
C ASN A 157 -17.38 -2.94 1.58
N LEU A 158 -17.97 -2.93 0.39
CA LEU A 158 -17.25 -2.73 -0.86
C LEU A 158 -16.59 -1.35 -0.94
N LYS A 159 -17.34 -0.29 -0.59
CA LYS A 159 -16.81 1.07 -0.50
C LYS A 159 -15.62 1.14 0.46
N HIS A 160 -15.75 0.53 1.64
CA HIS A 160 -14.68 0.51 2.64
C HIS A 160 -13.46 -0.31 2.19
N ILE A 161 -13.63 -1.40 1.44
CA ILE A 161 -12.50 -2.14 0.87
C ILE A 161 -11.69 -1.24 -0.08
N ILE A 162 -12.37 -0.45 -0.92
CA ILE A 162 -11.72 0.48 -1.84
C ILE A 162 -11.01 1.59 -1.06
N GLU A 163 -11.68 2.18 -0.07
CA GLU A 163 -11.11 3.21 0.79
C GLU A 163 -9.86 2.69 1.52
N ASP A 164 -9.95 1.53 2.18
CA ASP A 164 -8.83 0.91 2.89
C ASP A 164 -7.66 0.61 1.95
N SER A 165 -7.92 0.01 0.77
CA SER A 165 -6.85 -0.34 -0.17
C SER A 165 -6.19 0.87 -0.81
N THR A 166 -6.94 1.93 -1.10
CA THR A 166 -6.39 3.17 -1.66
C THR A 166 -5.67 3.99 -0.60
N GLN A 167 -6.13 3.97 0.64
CA GLN A 167 -5.43 4.60 1.76
C GLN A 167 -4.10 3.90 2.03
N ASP A 168 -4.09 2.57 2.16
CA ASP A 168 -2.87 1.78 2.35
C ASP A 168 -1.86 2.02 1.21
N MET A 169 -2.32 2.01 -0.05
CA MET A 169 -1.50 2.34 -1.21
C MET A 169 -0.90 3.75 -1.12
N ALA A 170 -1.68 4.75 -0.71
CA ALA A 170 -1.21 6.13 -0.60
C ALA A 170 -0.18 6.31 0.52
N GLU A 171 -0.40 5.68 1.68
CA GLU A 171 0.55 5.68 2.80
C GLU A 171 1.86 4.97 2.45
N GLN A 172 1.80 3.81 1.82
CA GLN A 172 2.96 3.07 1.34
C GLN A 172 3.71 3.84 0.25
N SER A 173 2.99 4.54 -0.63
CA SER A 173 3.61 5.42 -1.63
C SER A 173 4.39 6.54 -0.98
N ALA A 174 3.81 7.22 0.01
CA ALA A 174 4.49 8.28 0.74
C ALA A 174 5.77 7.78 1.43
N GLN A 175 5.70 6.61 2.07
CA GLN A 175 6.87 5.99 2.73
C GLN A 175 7.98 5.64 1.73
N LYS A 176 7.66 4.96 0.64
CA LYS A 176 8.65 4.57 -0.38
C LYS A 176 9.28 5.76 -1.07
N ILE A 177 8.49 6.77 -1.43
CA ILE A 177 8.97 7.99 -2.06
C ILE A 177 9.88 8.75 -1.09
N ALA A 178 9.49 8.92 0.17
CA ALA A 178 10.30 9.59 1.19
C ALA A 178 11.63 8.86 1.49
N ALA A 179 11.66 7.55 1.33
CA ALA A 179 12.85 6.72 1.55
C ALA A 179 13.73 6.55 0.31
N ALA A 180 13.30 7.04 -0.87
CA ALA A 180 14.04 6.87 -2.12
C ALA A 180 15.42 7.57 -2.07
N PRO A 181 16.54 6.84 -2.24
CA PRO A 181 17.89 7.40 -2.00
C PRO A 181 18.20 8.62 -2.87
N ALA A 182 17.73 8.64 -4.12
CA ALA A 182 17.93 9.76 -5.03
C ALA A 182 17.20 11.04 -4.53
N LEU A 183 15.99 10.89 -3.99
CA LEU A 183 15.20 12.00 -3.46
C LEU A 183 15.77 12.53 -2.14
N VAL A 184 16.21 11.63 -1.25
CA VAL A 184 16.87 11.99 0.00
C VAL A 184 18.16 12.79 -0.29
N LYS A 185 18.96 12.33 -1.27
CA LYS A 185 20.17 13.05 -1.70
C LYS A 185 19.82 14.43 -2.28
N LEU A 186 18.80 14.52 -3.12
CA LEU A 186 18.37 15.80 -3.73
C LEU A 186 17.84 16.76 -2.66
N SER A 187 17.07 16.26 -1.70
CA SER A 187 16.53 17.05 -0.57
C SER A 187 17.60 17.60 0.36
N SER A 188 18.78 16.98 0.45
CA SER A 188 19.89 17.40 1.30
C SER A 188 20.89 18.30 0.57
N ALA A 189 20.74 18.51 -0.74
CA ALA A 189 21.58 19.43 -1.48
C ALA A 189 21.30 20.90 -1.07
N PRO A 190 22.31 21.74 -0.89
CA PRO A 190 22.08 23.16 -0.64
C PRO A 190 21.34 23.77 -1.83
N VAL A 191 20.34 24.60 -1.54
CA VAL A 191 19.64 25.42 -2.56
C VAL A 191 20.66 26.39 -3.12
N GLN A 192 21.00 26.23 -4.40
CA GLN A 192 21.88 27.16 -5.11
C GLN A 192 21.13 28.43 -5.52
#